data_c1f049589d831a19364a73ff4a3dc7a4
#
_entry.id   c1f049589d831a19364a73ff4a3dc7a4
#
_cell.length_a   1.000
_cell.length_b   1.000
_cell.length_c   1.000
_cell.angle_alpha   90.00
_cell.angle_beta   90.00
_cell.angle_gamma   90.00
#
_symmetry.space_group_name_H-M   'P 1'
#
loop_
_entity.id
_entity.type
_entity.pdbx_description
1 polymer ?
#
loop_
_entity_poly.entity_id
_entity_poly.type
_entity_poly.pdbx_seq_one_letter_code
_entity_poly.pdbx_strand_id
1 'polypeptide(L)'
;MCSSDLGAFSAAANTITITAYTYPVRGIVNKALLFTKTAFAAAGLTALHFTATVAGNDILSLHNGLAAGAVTQANEASAGGYLGYVWSMSATTALTVTATSAGALLNALTAGELELYLETAQLPAP
;
A
#
# COMPACT_ATOMS: atom_id res chain seq x y z
N MET A 1 -8.54 1.94 -8.78
CA MET A 1 -7.13 1.51 -8.92
C MET A 1 -6.21 2.72 -8.87
N CYS A 2 -5.08 2.61 -8.23
CA CYS A 2 -4.04 3.62 -8.31
C CYS A 2 -2.67 2.97 -8.42
N SER A 3 -1.70 3.67 -8.99
CA SER A 3 -0.33 3.23 -9.09
C SER A 3 0.61 4.29 -8.53
N SER A 4 1.75 3.86 -7.98
CA SER A 4 2.77 4.72 -7.43
C SER A 4 4.14 4.29 -7.91
N ASP A 5 4.93 5.24 -8.38
CA ASP A 5 6.29 5.01 -8.85
C ASP A 5 7.33 5.40 -7.79
N LEU A 6 8.61 5.36 -8.17
CA LEU A 6 9.70 5.67 -7.25
C LEU A 6 9.65 7.11 -6.71
N GLY A 7 9.07 8.05 -7.45
CA GLY A 7 8.96 9.45 -7.00
C GLY A 7 8.06 9.60 -5.77
N ALA A 8 6.99 8.83 -5.69
CA ALA A 8 6.09 8.85 -4.54
C ALA A 8 6.75 8.31 -3.26
N PHE A 9 7.74 7.44 -3.39
CA PHE A 9 8.43 6.82 -2.26
C PHE A 9 9.84 7.36 -2.05
N SER A 10 10.21 8.48 -2.67
CA SER A 10 11.53 9.08 -2.50
C SER A 10 11.60 9.87 -1.20
N ALA A 11 12.56 9.56 -0.35
CA ALA A 11 12.82 10.26 0.89
C ALA A 11 14.26 10.04 1.34
N ALA A 12 14.85 11.04 2.02
CA ALA A 12 16.18 10.91 2.64
C ALA A 12 16.07 10.09 3.94
N ALA A 13 15.44 8.93 3.86
CA ALA A 13 15.14 8.03 4.99
C ALA A 13 14.93 6.62 4.48
N ASN A 14 14.87 5.66 5.41
CA ASN A 14 14.53 4.27 5.11
C ASN A 14 13.04 3.98 5.13
N THR A 15 12.23 4.94 5.58
CA THR A 15 10.78 4.75 5.70
C THR A 15 10.05 5.99 5.25
N ILE A 16 8.99 5.81 4.48
CA ILE A 16 8.04 6.87 4.12
C ILE A 16 6.63 6.29 4.07
N THR A 17 5.65 7.11 4.48
CA THR A 17 4.23 6.76 4.40
C THR A 17 3.53 7.75 3.49
N ILE A 18 2.78 7.24 2.52
CA ILE A 18 1.98 8.07 1.61
C ILE A 18 0.51 7.68 1.73
N THR A 19 -0.39 8.64 1.46
CA THR A 19 -1.82 8.35 1.29
C THR A 19 -2.04 7.91 -0.14
N ALA A 20 -2.43 6.65 -0.33
CA ALA A 20 -2.64 6.08 -1.65
C ALA A 20 -4.10 6.20 -2.11
N TYR A 21 -5.03 6.22 -1.17
CA TYR A 21 -6.45 6.31 -1.47
C TYR A 21 -7.20 6.84 -0.23
N THR A 22 -8.29 7.55 -0.45
CA THR A 22 -9.17 8.02 0.64
C THR A 22 -10.56 7.45 0.44
N TYR A 23 -10.99 6.60 1.38
CA TYR A 23 -12.33 6.04 1.35
C TYR A 23 -13.35 7.12 1.72
N PRO A 24 -14.47 7.19 1.01
CA PRO A 24 -15.56 8.08 1.40
C PRO A 24 -16.18 7.64 2.72
N VAL A 25 -17.00 8.52 3.28
CA VAL A 25 -17.86 8.15 4.42
C VAL A 25 -18.64 6.89 4.04
N ARG A 26 -18.73 5.94 4.95
CA ARG A 26 -19.38 4.63 4.75
C ARG A 26 -18.69 3.76 3.69
N GLY A 27 -17.40 4.02 3.42
CA GLY A 27 -16.62 3.26 2.44
C GLY A 27 -16.25 1.86 2.94
N ILE A 28 -16.17 0.92 2.00
CA ILE A 28 -15.82 -0.48 2.27
C ILE A 28 -14.71 -0.88 1.30
N VAL A 29 -13.72 -1.61 1.77
CA VAL A 29 -12.76 -2.29 0.90
C VAL A 29 -13.16 -3.78 0.79
N ASN A 30 -13.47 -4.24 -0.41
CA ASN A 30 -13.80 -5.63 -0.67
C ASN A 30 -12.59 -6.44 -1.07
N LYS A 31 -11.68 -5.85 -1.84
CA LYS A 31 -10.43 -6.48 -2.28
C LYS A 31 -9.33 -5.45 -2.32
N ALA A 32 -8.12 -5.89 -1.99
CA ALA A 32 -6.91 -5.08 -2.11
C ALA A 32 -5.76 -5.97 -2.57
N LEU A 33 -4.91 -5.43 -3.45
CA LEU A 33 -3.78 -6.15 -4.00
C LEU A 33 -2.65 -5.17 -4.30
N LEU A 34 -1.43 -5.52 -3.89
CA LEU A 34 -0.21 -4.82 -4.30
C LEU A 34 0.52 -5.65 -5.33
N PHE A 35 0.98 -4.99 -6.40
CA PHE A 35 1.70 -5.60 -7.50
C PHE A 35 2.95 -4.78 -7.82
N THR A 36 4.11 -5.43 -7.77
CA THR A 36 5.36 -4.82 -8.21
C THR A 36 5.48 -5.01 -9.72
N LYS A 37 5.17 -3.97 -10.48
CA LYS A 37 5.26 -4.01 -11.94
C LYS A 37 6.70 -3.94 -12.41
N THR A 38 7.48 -3.03 -11.83
CA THR A 38 8.91 -2.90 -12.09
C THR A 38 9.64 -3.02 -10.77
N ALA A 39 10.64 -3.89 -10.69
CA ALA A 39 11.43 -4.07 -9.48
C ALA A 39 12.09 -2.75 -9.07
N PHE A 40 11.98 -2.41 -7.79
CA PHE A 40 12.70 -1.27 -7.24
C PHE A 40 14.18 -1.61 -7.13
N ALA A 41 15.03 -0.64 -7.43
CA ALA A 41 16.46 -0.83 -7.45
C ALA A 41 17.19 0.39 -6.93
N ALA A 42 18.29 0.14 -6.20
CA ALA A 42 19.24 1.14 -5.77
C ALA A 42 20.56 0.45 -5.43
N ALA A 43 21.68 1.18 -5.54
CA ALA A 43 22.96 0.63 -5.11
C ALA A 43 22.94 0.30 -3.63
N GLY A 44 23.27 -0.94 -3.29
CA GLY A 44 23.29 -1.41 -1.90
C GLY A 44 21.94 -1.83 -1.32
N LEU A 45 20.84 -1.68 -2.06
CA LEU A 45 19.51 -2.04 -1.57
C LEU A 45 19.42 -3.55 -1.34
N THR A 46 19.09 -3.95 -0.12
CA THR A 46 18.98 -5.36 0.28
C THR A 46 17.54 -5.78 0.56
N ALA A 47 16.67 -4.84 0.90
CA ALA A 47 15.24 -5.11 1.12
C ALA A 47 14.43 -3.85 0.86
N LEU A 48 13.21 -4.05 0.35
CA LEU A 48 12.20 -3.01 0.26
C LEU A 48 10.83 -3.67 0.38
N HIS A 49 10.10 -3.26 1.41
CA HIS A 49 8.77 -3.79 1.68
C HIS A 49 7.74 -2.66 1.71
N PHE A 50 6.52 -2.98 1.28
CA PHE A 50 5.38 -2.07 1.33
C PHE A 50 4.28 -2.68 2.21
N THR A 51 3.72 -1.86 3.08
CA THR A 51 2.60 -2.24 3.94
C THR A 51 1.45 -1.27 3.73
N ALA A 52 0.28 -1.79 3.39
CA ALA A 52 -0.92 -0.98 3.25
C ALA A 52 -1.72 -1.01 4.54
N THR A 53 -2.08 0.16 5.04
CA THR A 53 -2.70 0.34 6.35
C THR A 53 -3.94 1.22 6.24
N VAL A 54 -5.02 0.84 6.90
CA VAL A 54 -6.23 1.65 7.02
C VAL A 54 -6.59 1.78 8.49
N ALA A 55 -6.77 3.01 8.98
CA ALA A 55 -7.13 3.30 10.37
C ALA A 55 -6.21 2.59 11.38
N GLY A 56 -4.90 2.49 11.07
CA GLY A 56 -3.93 1.83 11.93
C GLY A 56 -3.88 0.31 11.81
N ASN A 57 -4.64 -0.28 10.90
CA ASN A 57 -4.71 -1.74 10.72
C ASN A 57 -4.08 -2.13 9.38
N ASP A 58 -3.11 -3.04 9.41
CA ASP A 58 -2.45 -3.53 8.21
C ASP A 58 -3.38 -4.45 7.43
N ILE A 59 -3.68 -4.08 6.19
CA ILE A 59 -4.49 -4.93 5.30
C ILE A 59 -3.62 -5.71 4.31
N LEU A 60 -2.44 -5.20 3.98
CA LEU A 60 -1.43 -5.86 3.16
C LEU A 60 -0.08 -5.62 3.81
N SER A 61 0.66 -6.65 4.15
CA SER A 61 1.92 -6.53 4.89
C SER A 61 3.10 -7.11 4.14
N LEU A 62 4.24 -6.44 4.24
CA LEU A 62 5.54 -6.93 3.79
C LEU A 62 5.57 -7.33 2.31
N HIS A 63 4.89 -6.56 1.47
CA HIS A 63 4.95 -6.77 0.03
C HIS A 63 6.36 -6.50 -0.50
N ASN A 64 6.91 -7.44 -1.25
CA ASN A 64 8.28 -7.36 -1.76
C ASN A 64 8.37 -6.42 -2.98
N GLY A 65 9.13 -5.33 -2.84
CA GLY A 65 9.39 -4.39 -3.93
C GLY A 65 10.57 -4.76 -4.81
N LEU A 66 11.37 -5.79 -4.46
CA LEU A 66 12.57 -6.15 -5.21
C LEU A 66 12.32 -7.17 -6.33
N ALA A 67 11.13 -7.72 -6.43
CA ALA A 67 10.80 -8.74 -7.42
C ALA A 67 9.69 -8.24 -8.36
N ALA A 68 10.01 -8.05 -9.62
CA ALA A 68 9.01 -7.76 -10.65
C ALA A 68 8.03 -8.93 -10.73
N GLY A 69 6.74 -8.62 -10.78
CA GLY A 69 5.69 -9.62 -10.79
C GLY A 69 5.23 -10.09 -9.41
N ALA A 70 5.84 -9.61 -8.33
CA ALA A 70 5.40 -9.96 -6.98
C ALA A 70 4.00 -9.43 -6.71
N VAL A 71 3.14 -10.27 -6.14
CA VAL A 71 1.75 -9.95 -5.81
C VAL A 71 1.51 -10.27 -4.35
N THR A 72 0.91 -9.33 -3.63
CA THR A 72 0.38 -9.56 -2.29
C THR A 72 -1.10 -9.21 -2.31
N GLN A 73 -1.94 -10.20 -2.06
CA GLN A 73 -3.39 -10.05 -2.08
C GLN A 73 -3.94 -10.15 -0.67
N ALA A 74 -4.78 -9.20 -0.30
CA ALA A 74 -5.47 -9.24 0.98
C ALA A 74 -6.51 -10.36 0.98
N ASN A 75 -6.52 -11.11 2.08
CA ASN A 75 -7.58 -12.05 2.38
C ASN A 75 -7.98 -11.85 3.84
N GLU A 76 -9.01 -12.54 4.32
CA GLU A 76 -9.49 -12.34 5.69
C GLU A 76 -8.39 -12.57 6.73
N ALA A 77 -7.53 -13.56 6.52
CA ALA A 77 -6.47 -13.87 7.47
C ALA A 77 -5.39 -12.78 7.47
N SER A 78 -4.93 -12.34 6.29
CA SER A 78 -3.88 -11.33 6.19
C SER A 78 -4.39 -9.93 6.53
N ALA A 79 -5.66 -9.64 6.23
CA ALA A 79 -6.28 -8.35 6.50
C ALA A 79 -6.96 -8.28 7.88
N GLY A 80 -6.80 -9.30 8.72
CA GLY A 80 -7.35 -9.30 10.07
C GLY A 80 -8.87 -9.20 10.13
N GLY A 81 -9.59 -9.64 9.08
CA GLY A 81 -11.04 -9.53 9.00
C GLY A 81 -11.55 -8.20 8.49
N TYR A 82 -10.68 -7.35 7.93
CA TYR A 82 -11.07 -6.01 7.49
C TYR A 82 -11.64 -5.94 6.07
N LEU A 83 -11.63 -7.01 5.30
CA LEU A 83 -12.30 -7.06 4.01
C LEU A 83 -13.81 -7.05 4.23
N GLY A 84 -14.50 -6.18 3.49
CA GLY A 84 -15.93 -5.95 3.69
C GLY A 84 -16.28 -5.10 4.91
N TYR A 85 -15.27 -4.55 5.58
CA TYR A 85 -15.43 -3.73 6.77
C TYR A 85 -15.80 -2.30 6.41
N VAL A 86 -16.74 -1.70 7.13
CA VAL A 86 -17.08 -0.29 7.01
C VAL A 86 -16.14 0.50 7.92
N TRP A 87 -15.29 1.35 7.32
CA TRP A 87 -14.25 2.03 8.07
C TRP A 87 -14.77 3.14 8.97
N SER A 88 -15.73 3.94 8.48
CA SER A 88 -16.34 4.99 9.28
C SER A 88 -17.72 5.35 8.72
N MET A 89 -18.67 5.56 9.60
CA MET A 89 -20.01 6.00 9.25
C MET A 89 -20.13 7.53 9.15
N SER A 90 -19.12 8.27 9.64
CA SER A 90 -19.22 9.73 9.77
C SER A 90 -18.05 10.49 9.17
N ALA A 91 -16.95 9.84 8.78
CA ALA A 91 -15.75 10.51 8.27
C ALA A 91 -15.13 9.72 7.11
N THR A 92 -14.29 10.40 6.33
CA THR A 92 -13.44 9.75 5.34
C THR A 92 -12.30 9.00 6.05
N THR A 93 -11.74 7.99 5.41
CA THR A 93 -10.66 7.19 5.98
C THR A 93 -9.55 7.01 4.95
N ALA A 94 -8.31 7.32 5.33
CA ALA A 94 -7.16 7.18 4.43
C ALA A 94 -6.63 5.75 4.42
N LEU A 95 -6.35 5.23 3.22
CA LEU A 95 -5.49 4.07 3.04
C LEU A 95 -4.09 4.59 2.77
N THR A 96 -3.14 4.21 3.61
CA THR A 96 -1.74 4.62 3.49
C THR A 96 -0.87 3.44 3.09
N VAL A 97 0.20 3.73 2.36
CA VAL A 97 1.23 2.74 2.03
C VAL A 97 2.55 3.22 2.61
N THR A 98 3.16 2.38 3.42
CA THR A 98 4.46 2.63 4.03
C THR A 98 5.52 1.80 3.32
N ALA A 99 6.53 2.47 2.77
CA ALA A 99 7.71 1.82 2.20
C ALA A 99 8.82 1.79 3.25
N THR A 100 9.45 0.64 3.41
CA THR A 100 10.59 0.46 4.32
C THR A 100 11.72 -0.22 3.59
N SER A 101 12.89 0.42 3.55
CA SER A 101 14.09 -0.07 2.86
C SER A 101 15.20 -0.44 3.84
N ALA A 102 16.08 -1.32 3.38
CA ALA A 102 17.34 -1.64 4.05
C ALA A 102 18.48 -1.65 3.02
N GLY A 103 19.67 -1.23 3.42
CA GLY A 103 20.85 -1.19 2.58
C GLY A 103 20.99 0.07 1.73
N ALA A 104 19.92 0.82 1.53
CA ALA A 104 19.92 2.10 0.82
C ALA A 104 18.77 2.96 1.32
N LEU A 105 18.93 4.29 1.23
CA LEU A 105 17.84 5.23 1.50
C LEU A 105 16.86 5.26 0.32
N LEU A 106 15.61 5.62 0.59
CA LEU A 106 14.57 5.65 -0.43
C LEU A 106 14.85 6.69 -1.54
N ASN A 107 15.58 7.77 -1.25
CA ASN A 107 15.97 8.73 -2.28
C ASN A 107 17.06 8.22 -3.23
N ALA A 108 17.66 7.07 -2.95
CA ALA A 108 18.64 6.43 -3.82
C ALA A 108 18.01 5.52 -4.88
N LEU A 109 16.70 5.31 -4.86
CA LEU A 109 15.99 4.47 -5.83
C LEU A 109 16.17 5.02 -7.25
N THR A 110 16.54 4.15 -8.18
CA THR A 110 16.74 4.48 -9.59
C THR A 110 15.71 3.85 -10.51
N ALA A 111 14.93 2.89 -10.02
CA ALA A 111 13.89 2.23 -10.76
C ALA A 111 12.84 1.71 -9.77
N GLY A 112 11.65 1.47 -10.27
CA GLY A 112 10.58 0.82 -9.52
C GLY A 112 9.20 1.37 -9.85
N GLU A 113 8.24 0.47 -9.87
CA GLU A 113 6.83 0.82 -10.03
C GLU A 113 5.97 -0.15 -9.23
N LEU A 114 5.11 0.40 -8.37
CA LEU A 114 4.16 -0.34 -7.55
C LEU A 114 2.75 0.04 -7.97
N GLU A 115 1.88 -0.95 -8.12
CA GLU A 115 0.47 -0.73 -8.39
C GLU A 115 -0.38 -1.25 -7.22
N LEU A 116 -1.37 -0.46 -6.82
CA LEU A 116 -2.36 -0.83 -5.83
C LEU A 116 -3.71 -0.98 -6.52
N TYR A 117 -4.30 -2.16 -6.41
CA TYR A 117 -5.63 -2.46 -6.95
C TYR A 117 -6.62 -2.60 -5.81
N LEU A 118 -7.71 -1.87 -5.89
CA LEU A 118 -8.77 -1.87 -4.89
C LEU A 118 -10.12 -2.14 -5.54
N GLU A 119 -10.92 -2.98 -4.88
CA GLU A 119 -12.35 -3.08 -5.15
C GLU A 119 -13.07 -2.51 -3.94
N THR A 120 -13.85 -1.47 -4.16
CA THR A 120 -14.49 -0.71 -3.09
C THR A 120 -16.00 -0.66 -3.28
N ALA A 121 -16.70 -0.42 -2.19
CA ALA A 121 -18.13 -0.17 -2.16
C ALA A 121 -18.43 0.93 -1.16
N GLN A 122 -19.64 1.42 -1.16
CA GLN A 122 -20.10 2.43 -0.21
C GLN A 122 -21.53 2.11 0.21
N LEU A 123 -21.78 2.12 1.51
CA LEU A 123 -23.12 1.99 2.02
C LEU A 123 -23.94 3.24 1.68
N PRO A 124 -25.25 3.10 1.40
CA PRO A 124 -26.11 4.26 1.22
C PRO A 124 -26.23 5.05 2.53
N ALA A 125 -26.57 6.33 2.38
CA ALA A 125 -26.87 7.16 3.55
C ALA A 125 -28.11 6.62 4.27
N PRO A 126 -28.11 6.64 5.61
CA PRO A 126 -29.24 6.20 6.41
C PRO A 126 -30.48 7.11 6.24
#